data_71a25413d136a56eed216c2f50f9a4f5
#
_entry.id   71a25413d136a56eed216c2f50f9a4f5
#
_cell.length_a   1.000
_cell.length_b   1.000
_cell.length_c   1.000
_cell.angle_alpha   90.00
_cell.angle_beta   90.00
_cell.angle_gamma   90.00
#
_symmetry.space_group_name_H-M   'P 1'
#
loop_
_entity.id
_entity.type
_entity.pdbx_description
1 polymer ?
#
loop_
_entity_poly.entity_id
_entity_poly.type
_entity_poly.pdbx_seq_one_letter_code
_entity_poly.pdbx_strand_id
1 'polypeptide(L)'
;VPERHGNKMDNCIFCKIIKGELPSRKVYEDEYTLSFMDIAKDVDGHILVIPKEHCKNILDCNYEALRHTIDTVKKVSNHLTENCGYDGVDVLNANDESAGQTVYHLHMHIIPRRYNDGLGEVGEWPSFPGAKYEIEEIHKQVTMIK
;
A
#
# COMPACT_ATOMS: atom_id res chain seq x y z
N VAL A 1 6.75 14.50 19.19
CA VAL A 1 8.18 14.63 18.94
C VAL A 1 8.44 14.65 17.46
N PRO A 2 8.85 15.78 16.91
CA PRO A 2 9.04 15.90 15.46
C PRO A 2 9.99 14.85 14.87
N GLU A 3 11.05 14.53 15.59
CA GLU A 3 12.02 13.56 15.10
C GLU A 3 11.45 12.17 14.92
N ARG A 4 10.54 11.78 15.81
CA ARG A 4 9.91 10.47 15.75
C ARG A 4 8.94 10.36 14.57
N HIS A 5 8.20 11.44 14.31
CA HIS A 5 7.17 11.43 13.27
C HIS A 5 7.65 12.03 11.98
N GLY A 6 8.63 12.90 12.07
CA GLY A 6 8.99 13.79 11.00
C GLY A 6 9.97 13.17 10.06
N ASN A 7 9.96 12.05 9.78
CA ASN A 7 10.77 11.42 8.80
C ASN A 7 11.43 12.35 7.83
N LYS A 8 12.69 12.58 8.05
CA LYS A 8 13.49 13.24 7.05
C LYS A 8 13.57 12.30 5.86
N MET A 9 13.60 12.87 4.65
CA MET A 9 13.57 12.07 3.43
C MET A 9 14.71 11.05 3.37
N ASP A 10 15.88 11.39 3.88
CA ASP A 10 17.03 10.50 3.87
C ASP A 10 16.92 9.35 4.87
N ASN A 11 16.02 9.46 5.87
CA ASN A 11 15.75 8.38 6.82
C ASN A 11 14.47 7.62 6.50
N CYS A 12 13.75 8.01 5.46
CA CYS A 12 12.48 7.40 5.11
C CYS A 12 12.73 6.14 4.28
N ILE A 13 12.27 5.00 4.78
CA ILE A 13 12.44 3.74 4.05
C ILE A 13 11.69 3.74 2.73
N PHE A 14 10.55 4.41 2.63
CA PHE A 14 9.80 4.49 1.37
C PHE A 14 10.50 5.41 0.38
N CYS A 15 11.09 6.51 0.84
CA CYS A 15 11.92 7.34 -0.03
C CYS A 15 13.12 6.55 -0.57
N LYS A 16 13.70 5.68 0.24
CA LYS A 16 14.81 4.81 -0.20
C LYS A 16 14.35 3.81 -1.25
N ILE A 17 13.14 3.27 -1.09
CA ILE A 17 12.55 2.37 -2.09
C ILE A 17 12.33 3.13 -3.40
N ILE A 18 11.79 4.34 -3.34
CA ILE A 18 11.56 5.17 -4.53
C ILE A 18 12.86 5.43 -5.29
N LYS A 19 13.96 5.67 -4.55
CA LYS A 19 15.27 5.93 -5.14
C LYS A 19 15.99 4.67 -5.62
N GLY A 20 15.45 3.50 -5.32
CA GLY A 20 16.10 2.24 -5.67
C GLY A 20 17.19 1.81 -4.71
N GLU A 21 17.31 2.45 -3.55
CA GLU A 21 18.31 2.10 -2.53
C GLU A 21 17.90 0.87 -1.73
N LEU A 22 16.62 0.59 -1.67
CA LEU A 22 16.07 -0.62 -1.05
C LEU A 22 15.21 -1.34 -2.08
N PRO A 23 15.21 -2.68 -2.08
CA PRO A 23 14.39 -3.45 -3.03
C PRO A 23 12.92 -3.39 -2.66
N SER A 24 12.08 -3.61 -3.66
CA SER A 24 10.64 -3.76 -3.46
C SER A 24 10.08 -4.62 -4.58
N ARG A 25 8.93 -5.23 -4.32
CA ARG A 25 8.20 -5.99 -5.33
C ARG A 25 7.12 -5.09 -5.90
N LYS A 26 7.46 -4.41 -6.99
CA LYS A 26 6.60 -3.39 -7.60
C LYS A 26 5.37 -4.02 -8.23
N VAL A 27 4.24 -3.37 -8.00
CA VAL A 27 2.96 -3.71 -8.63
C VAL A 27 2.66 -2.73 -9.77
N TYR A 28 2.92 -1.44 -9.54
CA TYR A 28 2.67 -0.38 -10.50
C TYR A 28 3.59 0.80 -10.20
N GLU A 29 3.96 1.54 -11.23
CA GLU A 29 4.76 2.75 -11.06
C GLU A 29 4.47 3.72 -12.18
N ASP A 30 4.37 5.00 -11.83
CA ASP A 30 4.35 6.09 -12.81
C ASP A 30 5.23 7.23 -12.30
N GLU A 31 5.13 8.38 -12.94
CA GLU A 31 5.95 9.54 -12.59
C GLU A 31 5.71 10.02 -11.16
N TYR A 32 4.50 9.83 -10.63
CA TYR A 32 4.07 10.44 -9.37
C TYR A 32 3.93 9.46 -8.22
N THR A 33 3.75 8.18 -8.52
CA THR A 33 3.43 7.18 -7.49
C THR A 33 4.18 5.88 -7.70
N LEU A 34 4.26 5.12 -6.62
CA LEU A 34 4.79 3.77 -6.63
C LEU A 34 3.86 2.87 -5.83
N SER A 35 3.57 1.70 -6.36
CA SER A 35 2.82 0.67 -5.66
C SER A 35 3.66 -0.59 -5.57
N PHE A 36 3.71 -1.20 -4.39
CA PHE A 36 4.54 -2.37 -4.15
C PHE A 36 3.93 -3.24 -3.05
N MET A 37 4.40 -4.49 -2.97
CA MET A 37 3.92 -5.43 -1.97
C MET A 37 4.43 -5.04 -0.58
N ASP A 38 3.55 -5.05 0.40
CA ASP A 38 3.96 -4.98 1.80
C ASP A 38 4.69 -6.28 2.15
N ILE A 39 5.82 -6.17 2.83
CA ILE A 39 6.60 -7.34 3.24
C ILE A 39 6.02 -8.03 4.47
N ALA A 40 5.08 -7.40 5.16
CA ALA A 40 4.37 -8.05 6.25
C ALA A 40 3.60 -9.25 5.71
N LYS A 41 3.74 -10.39 6.37
CA LYS A 41 3.06 -11.62 5.95
C LYS A 41 1.74 -11.76 6.69
N ASP A 42 0.97 -10.70 6.73
CA ASP A 42 -0.29 -10.63 7.46
C ASP A 42 -1.48 -11.09 6.63
N VAL A 43 -1.43 -10.84 5.33
CA VAL A 43 -2.48 -11.26 4.40
C VAL A 43 -1.88 -11.34 2.99
N ASP A 44 -2.39 -12.26 2.18
CA ASP A 44 -1.93 -12.40 0.81
C ASP A 44 -2.37 -11.20 -0.02
N GLY A 45 -1.42 -10.61 -0.75
CA GLY A 45 -1.73 -9.52 -1.66
C GLY A 45 -1.82 -8.15 -1.00
N HIS A 46 -1.31 -7.99 0.22
CA HIS A 46 -1.26 -6.69 0.88
C HIS A 46 -0.36 -5.75 0.08
N ILE A 47 -0.95 -4.72 -0.50
CA ILE A 47 -0.29 -3.79 -1.41
C ILE A 47 -0.30 -2.41 -0.80
N LEU A 48 0.79 -1.66 -1.01
CA LEU A 48 0.90 -0.27 -0.61
C LEU A 48 0.94 0.61 -1.86
N VAL A 49 0.36 1.80 -1.74
CA VAL A 49 0.47 2.85 -2.75
C VAL A 49 0.99 4.09 -2.07
N ILE A 50 2.07 4.65 -2.59
CA ILE A 50 2.73 5.84 -2.03
C ILE A 50 2.93 6.91 -3.09
N PRO A 51 2.88 8.20 -2.72
CA PRO A 51 3.36 9.25 -3.60
C PRO A 51 4.89 9.25 -3.61
N LYS A 52 5.49 9.62 -4.73
CA LYS A 52 6.94 9.78 -4.81
C LYS A 52 7.40 11.04 -4.09
N GLU A 53 6.55 12.05 -4.01
CA GLU A 53 6.81 13.22 -3.19
C GLU A 53 6.59 12.86 -1.73
N HIS A 54 7.58 13.14 -0.87
CA HIS A 54 7.47 12.79 0.55
C HIS A 54 6.48 13.70 1.26
N CYS A 55 5.52 13.10 1.96
CA CYS A 55 4.69 13.74 2.97
C CYS A 55 4.44 12.71 4.07
N LYS A 56 4.18 13.14 5.28
CA LYS A 56 4.02 12.20 6.40
C LYS A 56 2.74 11.38 6.28
N ASN A 57 1.65 12.07 5.99
CA ASN A 57 0.34 11.45 5.95
C ASN A 57 -0.65 12.38 5.24
N ILE A 58 -1.93 12.08 5.31
CA ILE A 58 -2.97 12.84 4.63
C ILE A 58 -3.05 14.29 5.14
N LEU A 59 -2.63 14.53 6.38
CA LEU A 59 -2.81 15.85 7.01
C LEU A 59 -1.84 16.90 6.46
N ASP A 60 -0.66 16.49 6.01
CA ASP A 60 0.35 17.41 5.46
C ASP A 60 0.58 17.24 3.95
N CYS A 61 -0.03 16.24 3.34
CA CYS A 61 0.15 15.96 1.93
C CYS A 61 -0.55 17.03 1.08
N ASN A 62 0.14 17.57 0.06
CA ASN A 62 -0.51 18.52 -0.83
C ASN A 62 -1.57 17.80 -1.68
N TYR A 63 -2.54 18.57 -2.16
CA TYR A 63 -3.69 18.00 -2.88
C TYR A 63 -3.29 17.27 -4.15
N GLU A 64 -2.30 17.76 -4.87
CA GLU A 64 -1.88 17.14 -6.12
C GLU A 64 -1.27 15.76 -5.88
N ALA A 65 -0.36 15.65 -4.91
CA ALA A 65 0.23 14.36 -4.55
C ALA A 65 -0.83 13.39 -4.05
N LEU A 66 -1.78 13.89 -3.27
CA LEU A 66 -2.88 13.06 -2.77
C LEU A 66 -3.77 12.57 -3.91
N ARG A 67 -4.09 13.42 -4.88
CA ARG A 67 -4.89 13.03 -6.05
C ARG A 67 -4.20 11.95 -6.86
N HIS A 68 -2.90 12.08 -7.10
CA HIS A 68 -2.14 11.05 -7.81
C HIS A 68 -2.15 9.73 -7.04
N THR A 69 -2.01 9.80 -5.72
CA THR A 69 -2.01 8.61 -4.89
C THR A 69 -3.35 7.87 -4.97
N ILE A 70 -4.46 8.59 -4.83
CA ILE A 70 -5.78 7.96 -4.89
C ILE A 70 -6.12 7.46 -6.30
N ASP A 71 -5.64 8.16 -7.32
CA ASP A 71 -5.80 7.71 -8.70
C ASP A 71 -5.12 6.36 -8.91
N THR A 72 -3.91 6.19 -8.39
CA THR A 72 -3.19 4.93 -8.47
C THR A 72 -3.89 3.83 -7.64
N VAL A 73 -4.42 4.17 -6.47
CA VAL A 73 -5.25 3.22 -5.69
C VAL A 73 -6.38 2.68 -6.56
N LYS A 74 -7.07 3.54 -7.29
CA LYS A 74 -8.14 3.10 -8.19
C LYS A 74 -7.62 2.20 -9.30
N LYS A 75 -6.51 2.56 -9.94
CA LYS A 75 -5.92 1.76 -11.02
C LYS A 75 -5.54 0.36 -10.55
N VAL A 76 -4.84 0.27 -9.43
CA VAL A 76 -4.41 -1.02 -8.87
C VAL A 76 -5.61 -1.84 -8.42
N SER A 77 -6.58 -1.21 -7.76
CA SER A 77 -7.80 -1.89 -7.31
C SER A 77 -8.60 -2.47 -8.47
N ASN A 78 -8.77 -1.70 -9.53
CA ASN A 78 -9.45 -2.20 -10.72
C ASN A 78 -8.70 -3.39 -11.35
N HIS A 79 -7.37 -3.30 -11.40
CA HIS A 79 -6.54 -4.39 -11.91
C HIS A 79 -6.76 -5.68 -11.09
N LEU A 80 -6.78 -5.55 -9.78
CA LEU A 80 -6.99 -6.70 -8.89
C LEU A 80 -8.34 -7.37 -9.13
N THR A 81 -9.40 -6.58 -9.31
CA THR A 81 -10.73 -7.15 -9.50
C THR A 81 -10.99 -7.61 -10.93
N GLU A 82 -10.48 -6.92 -11.92
CA GLU A 82 -10.70 -7.25 -13.32
C GLU A 82 -9.78 -8.36 -13.83
N ASN A 83 -8.54 -8.40 -13.34
CA ASN A 83 -7.50 -9.26 -13.92
C ASN A 83 -6.95 -10.31 -12.96
N CYS A 84 -7.14 -10.17 -11.66
CA CYS A 84 -6.52 -11.07 -10.69
C CYS A 84 -7.53 -11.94 -9.93
N GLY A 85 -8.80 -11.84 -10.26
CA GLY A 85 -9.83 -12.73 -9.69
C GLY A 85 -10.30 -12.36 -8.29
N TYR A 86 -10.02 -11.16 -7.82
CA TYR A 86 -10.54 -10.70 -6.54
C TYR A 86 -11.93 -10.10 -6.71
N ASP A 87 -12.76 -10.19 -5.65
CA ASP A 87 -14.14 -9.69 -5.69
C ASP A 87 -14.25 -8.23 -5.28
N GLY A 88 -13.29 -7.75 -4.51
CA GLY A 88 -13.28 -6.37 -4.05
C GLY A 88 -11.96 -6.03 -3.38
N VAL A 89 -11.89 -4.84 -2.80
CA VAL A 89 -10.71 -4.39 -2.05
C VAL A 89 -11.16 -3.58 -0.84
N ASP A 90 -10.39 -3.66 0.24
CA ASP A 90 -10.45 -2.67 1.31
C ASP A 90 -9.28 -1.70 1.13
N VAL A 91 -9.54 -0.43 1.32
CA VAL A 91 -8.51 0.62 1.28
C VAL A 91 -8.41 1.21 2.67
N LEU A 92 -7.22 1.13 3.27
CA LEU A 92 -6.99 1.56 4.63
C LEU A 92 -5.89 2.63 4.64
N ASN A 93 -6.05 3.62 5.51
CA ASN A 93 -5.04 4.66 5.69
C ASN A 93 -5.03 5.10 7.15
N ALA A 94 -3.87 5.04 7.78
CA ALA A 94 -3.68 5.47 9.16
C ALA A 94 -2.82 6.72 9.17
N ASN A 95 -3.24 7.74 9.92
CA ASN A 95 -2.60 9.03 9.99
C ASN A 95 -2.26 9.37 11.43
N ASP A 96 -0.98 9.48 11.72
CA ASP A 96 -0.38 9.70 13.01
C ASP A 96 -0.38 8.49 13.94
N GLU A 97 0.40 8.60 15.01
CA GLU A 97 0.67 7.50 15.92
C GLU A 97 -0.59 6.96 16.59
N SER A 98 -1.48 7.86 17.01
CA SER A 98 -2.72 7.46 17.67
C SER A 98 -3.64 6.61 16.80
N ALA A 99 -3.48 6.72 15.49
CA ALA A 99 -4.27 5.97 14.52
C ALA A 99 -3.54 4.72 14.00
N GLY A 100 -2.33 4.46 14.50
CA GLY A 100 -1.57 3.26 14.15
C GLY A 100 -0.59 3.43 13.00
N GLN A 101 -0.28 4.66 12.62
CA GLN A 101 0.73 4.89 11.59
C GLN A 101 2.12 4.56 12.14
N THR A 102 2.88 3.76 11.42
CA THR A 102 4.24 3.37 11.84
C THR A 102 5.32 3.88 10.91
N VAL A 103 5.04 4.02 9.63
CA VAL A 103 5.97 4.60 8.66
C VAL A 103 5.43 5.96 8.25
N TYR A 104 6.26 7.00 8.43
CA TYR A 104 5.82 8.39 8.23
C TYR A 104 6.13 8.89 6.82
N HIS A 105 5.59 8.18 5.88
CA HIS A 105 5.45 8.52 4.49
C HIS A 105 4.06 8.04 4.09
N LEU A 106 3.23 8.95 3.59
CA LEU A 106 1.84 8.61 3.25
C LEU A 106 1.77 7.30 2.48
N HIS A 107 0.94 6.41 2.92
CA HIS A 107 0.68 5.18 2.19
C HIS A 107 -0.76 4.71 2.39
N MET A 108 -1.33 4.26 1.29
CA MET A 108 -2.65 3.63 1.28
C MET A 108 -2.43 2.13 1.20
N HIS A 109 -3.11 1.39 2.09
CA HIS A 109 -3.10 -0.07 2.05
C HIS A 109 -4.23 -0.53 1.15
N ILE A 110 -3.96 -1.49 0.28
CA ILE A 110 -5.00 -2.17 -0.50
C ILE A 110 -4.97 -3.63 -0.06
N ILE A 111 -6.10 -4.09 0.44
CA ILE A 111 -6.30 -5.49 0.85
C ILE A 111 -7.26 -6.13 -0.14
N PRO A 112 -6.77 -7.02 -1.02
CA PRO A 112 -7.66 -7.73 -1.95
C PRO A 112 -8.58 -8.66 -1.21
N ARG A 113 -9.84 -8.67 -1.57
CA ARG A 113 -10.86 -9.47 -0.90
C ARG A 113 -11.54 -10.46 -1.86
N ARG A 114 -11.88 -11.64 -1.30
CA ARG A 114 -12.75 -12.61 -1.96
C ARG A 114 -13.85 -12.99 -1.01
N TYR A 115 -14.99 -13.41 -1.54
CA TYR A 115 -16.02 -13.98 -0.70
C TYR A 115 -15.45 -15.19 0.04
N ASN A 116 -15.75 -15.29 1.32
CA ASN A 116 -15.31 -16.40 2.17
C ASN A 116 -13.77 -16.52 2.26
N ASP A 117 -13.08 -15.41 2.27
CA ASP A 117 -11.62 -15.38 2.35
C ASP A 117 -11.07 -15.52 3.78
N GLY A 118 -11.95 -15.54 4.78
CA GLY A 118 -11.54 -15.69 6.17
C GLY A 118 -11.01 -14.43 6.83
N LEU A 119 -11.09 -13.28 6.16
CA LEU A 119 -10.56 -12.02 6.69
C LEU A 119 -11.60 -11.21 7.49
N GLY A 120 -12.79 -11.75 7.68
CA GLY A 120 -13.89 -11.09 8.38
C GLY A 120 -15.19 -11.23 7.64
N GLU A 121 -16.28 -10.88 8.30
CA GLU A 121 -17.61 -10.91 7.71
C GLU A 121 -17.78 -9.72 6.75
N VAL A 122 -18.77 -9.82 5.87
CA VAL A 122 -19.11 -8.71 4.98
C VAL A 122 -19.51 -7.51 5.83
N GLY A 123 -18.88 -6.37 5.57
CA GLY A 123 -19.13 -5.13 6.31
C GLY A 123 -18.25 -4.92 7.52
N GLU A 124 -17.39 -5.87 7.86
CA GLU A 124 -16.41 -5.72 8.92
C GLU A 124 -15.04 -5.37 8.36
N TRP A 125 -14.22 -4.71 9.17
CA TRP A 125 -12.83 -4.50 8.81
C TRP A 125 -12.12 -5.85 8.74
N PRO A 126 -11.17 -6.02 7.82
CA PRO A 126 -10.48 -7.31 7.69
C PRO A 126 -9.62 -7.61 8.91
N SER A 127 -9.56 -8.86 9.28
CA SER A 127 -8.57 -9.37 10.22
C SER A 127 -7.42 -9.99 9.42
N PHE A 128 -6.23 -9.95 9.96
CA PHE A 128 -5.03 -10.39 9.24
C PHE A 128 -4.48 -11.67 9.87
N PRO A 129 -4.96 -12.84 9.43
CA PRO A 129 -4.59 -14.11 10.06
C PRO A 129 -3.21 -14.64 9.67
N GLY A 130 -2.57 -13.99 8.72
CA GLY A 130 -1.30 -14.44 8.14
C GLY A 130 -1.46 -14.82 6.68
N ALA A 131 -0.39 -14.64 5.92
CA ALA A 131 -0.38 -14.97 4.50
C ALA A 131 -0.34 -16.49 4.32
N LYS A 132 -1.02 -17.00 3.29
CA LYS A 132 -1.08 -18.42 2.96
C LYS A 132 -0.05 -18.83 1.92
N TYR A 133 0.36 -17.89 1.08
CA TYR A 133 1.24 -18.15 -0.05
C TYR A 133 2.51 -17.33 0.07
N GLU A 134 3.55 -17.74 -0.64
CA GLU A 134 4.78 -16.95 -0.69
C GLU A 134 4.53 -15.64 -1.43
N ILE A 135 5.15 -14.59 -0.95
CA ILE A 135 4.94 -13.24 -1.48
C ILE A 135 5.28 -13.16 -2.98
N GLU A 136 6.28 -13.92 -3.43
CA GLU A 136 6.65 -13.96 -4.84
C GLU A 136 5.53 -14.53 -5.71
N GLU A 137 4.82 -15.53 -5.22
CA GLU A 137 3.71 -16.13 -5.97
C GLU A 137 2.58 -15.13 -6.14
N ILE A 138 2.23 -14.45 -5.06
CA ILE A 138 1.18 -13.43 -5.10
C ILE A 138 1.62 -12.24 -5.96
N HIS A 139 2.87 -11.83 -5.84
CA HIS A 139 3.41 -10.73 -6.65
C HIS A 139 3.28 -11.02 -8.15
N LYS A 140 3.60 -12.24 -8.59
CA LYS A 140 3.44 -12.62 -10.00
C LYS A 140 2.00 -12.47 -10.47
N GLN A 141 1.04 -12.78 -9.61
CA GLN A 141 -0.37 -12.68 -9.97
C GLN A 141 -0.87 -11.25 -10.07
N VAL A 142 -0.39 -10.38 -9.17
CA VAL A 142 -0.99 -9.04 -9.00
C VAL A 142 -0.21 -7.93 -9.69
N THR A 143 1.05 -8.15 -10.06
CA THR A 143 1.85 -7.09 -10.66
C THR A 143 1.31 -6.67 -12.01
N MET A 144 1.34 -5.37 -12.26
CA MET A 144 1.06 -4.75 -13.56
C MET A 144 2.35 -4.49 -14.33
N ILE A 145 3.49 -4.72 -13.70
CA ILE A 145 4.81 -4.52 -14.29
C ILE A 145 5.27 -5.83 -14.93
N LYS A 146 5.62 -5.76 -16.21
CA LYS A 146 6.05 -6.92 -16.98
C LYS A 146 7.51 -6.88 -17.34
#